data_86404921c3ba6a6e8950f5e8080287dc
#
_entry.id   86404921c3ba6a6e8950f5e8080287dc
#
_cell.length_a   1.000
_cell.length_b   1.000
_cell.length_c   1.000
_cell.angle_alpha   90.00
_cell.angle_beta   90.00
_cell.angle_gamma   90.00
#
_symmetry.space_group_name_H-M   'P 1'
#
loop_
_entity.id
_entity.type
_entity.pdbx_description
1 polymer ?
#
loop_
_entity_poly.entity_id
_entity_poly.type
_entity_poly.pdbx_seq_one_letter_code
_entity_poly.pdbx_strand_id
1 'polypeptide(L)'
;MASDVKWIKICSDIFDDEKIMLIENLPSADSIIVIWFKLLCLAGKNNNSGVFILNDKIAYTDEMLATVFKRDINTVRLALKTFENYGMIEIVSGVYTIPNWGKYQNLDKIEQKSQYMRNYMQEYRKKQKDKIECKTNSKLYGKANSKTNVSSAEVY
;
A
#
# COMPACT_ATOMS: atom_id res chain seq x y z
N MET A 1 3.49 8.30 -9.69
CA MET A 1 3.22 6.90 -10.05
C MET A 1 2.62 6.19 -8.85
N ALA A 2 1.39 5.73 -8.96
CA ALA A 2 0.82 4.85 -7.98
C ALA A 2 1.69 3.58 -7.91
N SER A 3 2.17 3.22 -6.74
CA SER A 3 2.87 1.97 -6.54
C SER A 3 1.94 0.82 -6.93
N ASP A 4 2.43 -0.09 -7.74
CA ASP A 4 1.69 -1.28 -8.16
C ASP A 4 1.41 -2.15 -6.93
N VAL A 5 0.20 -2.05 -6.40
CA VAL A 5 -0.21 -2.78 -5.20
C VAL A 5 -0.54 -4.22 -5.60
N LYS A 6 0.36 -5.13 -5.30
CA LYS A 6 0.22 -6.57 -5.64
C LYS A 6 -0.54 -7.38 -4.59
N TRP A 7 -0.76 -6.81 -3.42
CA TRP A 7 -1.32 -7.50 -2.28
C TRP A 7 -2.48 -6.72 -1.67
N ILE A 8 -3.51 -7.41 -1.28
CA ILE A 8 -4.57 -6.88 -0.43
C ILE A 8 -4.52 -7.55 0.92
N LYS A 9 -4.91 -6.83 1.95
CA LYS A 9 -4.96 -7.34 3.31
C LYS A 9 -6.34 -7.93 3.61
N ILE A 10 -6.37 -9.17 4.06
CA ILE A 10 -7.57 -9.85 4.51
C ILE A 10 -7.32 -10.34 5.93
N CYS A 11 -8.25 -10.05 6.85
CA CYS A 11 -8.18 -10.56 8.21
C CYS A 11 -8.38 -12.08 8.23
N SER A 12 -7.64 -12.80 9.05
CA SER A 12 -7.75 -14.25 9.16
C SER A 12 -9.09 -14.72 9.77
N ASP A 13 -9.75 -13.83 10.49
CA ASP A 13 -11.06 -14.03 11.12
C ASP A 13 -12.22 -13.47 10.29
N ILE A 14 -12.04 -13.29 8.98
CA ILE A 14 -13.06 -12.72 8.08
C ILE A 14 -14.36 -13.52 8.11
N PHE A 15 -14.30 -14.82 8.32
CA PHE A 15 -15.48 -15.68 8.40
C PHE A 15 -16.20 -15.63 9.76
N ASP A 16 -15.61 -15.00 10.75
CA ASP A 16 -16.23 -14.69 12.04
C ASP A 16 -16.92 -13.30 12.02
N ASP A 17 -16.81 -12.55 10.93
CA ASP A 17 -17.53 -11.30 10.72
C ASP A 17 -19.04 -11.56 10.56
N GLU A 18 -19.85 -10.81 11.30
CA GLU A 18 -21.31 -10.98 11.30
C GLU A 18 -21.93 -10.88 9.90
N LYS A 19 -21.41 -10.00 9.06
CA LYS A 19 -21.93 -9.80 7.70
C LYS A 19 -21.61 -10.99 6.81
N ILE A 20 -20.43 -11.54 6.90
CA ILE A 20 -20.04 -12.75 6.18
C ILE A 20 -20.85 -13.95 6.67
N MET A 21 -21.02 -14.10 7.98
CA MET A 21 -21.85 -15.16 8.56
C MET A 21 -23.30 -15.09 8.08
N LEU A 22 -23.87 -13.89 7.95
CA LEU A 22 -25.21 -13.71 7.38
C LEU A 22 -25.26 -14.11 5.90
N ILE A 23 -24.22 -13.80 5.13
CA ILE A 23 -24.11 -14.18 3.71
C ILE A 23 -24.01 -15.69 3.56
N GLU A 24 -23.29 -16.38 4.44
CA GLU A 24 -23.14 -17.84 4.41
C GLU A 24 -24.47 -18.59 4.55
N ASN A 25 -25.49 -17.96 5.13
CA ASN A 25 -26.82 -18.51 5.26
C ASN A 25 -27.75 -18.22 4.05
N LEU A 26 -27.27 -17.45 3.06
CA LEU A 26 -28.07 -17.11 1.88
C LEU A 26 -27.95 -18.17 0.78
N PRO A 27 -28.97 -18.29 -0.10
CA PRO A 27 -28.83 -19.04 -1.33
C PRO A 27 -27.65 -18.48 -2.16
N SER A 28 -26.91 -19.36 -2.78
CA SER A 28 -25.70 -18.99 -3.56
C SER A 28 -24.60 -18.27 -2.75
N ALA A 29 -24.51 -18.56 -1.46
CA ALA A 29 -23.56 -17.96 -0.54
C ALA A 29 -22.11 -18.00 -1.06
N ASP A 30 -21.64 -19.15 -1.54
CA ASP A 30 -20.29 -19.32 -2.05
C ASP A 30 -20.02 -18.41 -3.25
N SER A 31 -20.97 -18.25 -4.15
CA SER A 31 -20.85 -17.32 -5.30
C SER A 31 -20.79 -15.86 -4.83
N ILE A 32 -21.61 -15.50 -3.85
CA ILE A 32 -21.61 -14.14 -3.29
C ILE A 32 -20.29 -13.84 -2.59
N ILE A 33 -19.75 -14.76 -1.80
CA ILE A 33 -18.47 -14.61 -1.11
C ILE A 33 -17.32 -14.50 -2.12
N VAL A 34 -17.31 -15.31 -3.17
CA VAL A 34 -16.31 -15.22 -4.24
C VAL A 34 -16.38 -13.87 -4.95
N ILE A 35 -17.59 -13.35 -5.20
CA ILE A 35 -17.75 -12.01 -5.78
C ILE A 35 -17.20 -10.93 -4.84
N TRP A 36 -17.38 -11.07 -3.53
CA TRP A 36 -16.79 -10.18 -2.54
C TRP A 36 -15.26 -10.14 -2.64
N PHE A 37 -14.61 -11.30 -2.67
CA PHE A 37 -13.16 -11.37 -2.84
C PHE A 37 -12.70 -10.80 -4.19
N LYS A 38 -13.45 -11.00 -5.25
CA LYS A 38 -13.16 -10.40 -6.57
C LYS A 38 -13.28 -8.88 -6.54
N LEU A 39 -14.26 -8.32 -5.80
CA LEU A 39 -14.35 -6.88 -5.58
C LEU A 39 -13.15 -6.35 -4.80
N LEU A 40 -12.75 -7.02 -3.74
CA LEU A 40 -11.56 -6.63 -2.97
C LEU A 40 -10.29 -6.63 -3.84
N CYS A 41 -10.11 -7.65 -4.66
CA CYS A 41 -9.00 -7.72 -5.60
C CYS A 41 -9.04 -6.60 -6.64
N LEU A 42 -10.21 -6.29 -7.19
CA LEU A 42 -10.39 -5.20 -8.13
C LEU A 42 -10.10 -3.84 -7.49
N ALA A 43 -10.58 -3.62 -6.27
CA ALA A 43 -10.28 -2.40 -5.52
C ALA A 43 -8.78 -2.23 -5.27
N GLY A 44 -8.09 -3.30 -4.90
CA GLY A 44 -6.63 -3.29 -4.73
C GLY A 44 -5.89 -3.03 -6.03
N LYS A 45 -6.31 -3.65 -7.12
CA LYS A 45 -5.73 -3.47 -8.45
C LYS A 45 -5.91 -2.05 -8.98
N ASN A 46 -7.10 -1.47 -8.81
CA ASN A 46 -7.38 -0.09 -9.22
C ASN A 46 -6.63 0.93 -8.36
N ASN A 47 -6.35 0.59 -7.11
CA ASN A 47 -5.66 1.45 -6.13
C ASN A 47 -6.24 2.89 -6.07
N ASN A 48 -7.56 2.98 -6.06
CA ASN A 48 -8.30 4.25 -6.05
C ASN A 48 -9.19 4.38 -4.80
N SER A 49 -8.60 4.14 -3.63
CA SER A 49 -9.26 4.29 -2.31
C SER A 49 -10.59 3.56 -2.17
N GLY A 50 -10.75 2.43 -2.85
CA GLY A 50 -11.98 1.63 -2.85
C GLY A 50 -13.08 2.10 -3.80
N VAL A 51 -12.82 3.09 -4.63
CA VAL A 51 -13.75 3.62 -5.62
C VAL A 51 -13.63 2.85 -6.94
N PHE A 52 -14.73 2.34 -7.45
CA PHE A 52 -14.75 1.54 -8.69
C PHE A 52 -14.95 2.42 -9.93
N ILE A 53 -13.86 2.93 -10.44
CA ILE A 53 -13.79 3.75 -11.66
C ILE A 53 -12.75 3.15 -12.61
N LEU A 54 -13.15 2.97 -13.87
CA LEU A 54 -12.26 2.52 -14.93
C LEU A 54 -11.55 3.72 -15.55
N ASN A 55 -10.22 3.70 -15.56
CA ASN A 55 -9.38 4.75 -16.17
C ASN A 55 -9.72 6.18 -15.71
N ASP A 56 -10.10 6.34 -14.43
CA ASP A 56 -10.44 7.62 -13.78
C ASP A 56 -11.64 8.39 -14.43
N LYS A 57 -12.41 7.74 -15.29
CA LYS A 57 -13.49 8.41 -16.05
C LYS A 57 -14.82 7.69 -16.03
N ILE A 58 -14.82 6.37 -15.99
CA ILE A 58 -16.03 5.57 -16.19
C ILE A 58 -16.31 4.77 -14.93
N ALA A 59 -17.44 5.01 -14.29
CA ALA A 59 -17.89 4.19 -13.16
C ALA A 59 -18.19 2.77 -13.62
N TYR A 60 -17.75 1.77 -12.83
CA TYR A 60 -18.13 0.40 -13.09
C TYR A 60 -19.62 0.19 -12.90
N THR A 61 -20.27 -0.37 -13.91
CA THR A 61 -21.64 -0.86 -13.84
C THR A 61 -21.69 -2.30 -13.40
N ASP A 62 -22.90 -2.78 -13.02
CA ASP A 62 -23.11 -4.19 -12.70
C ASP A 62 -22.80 -5.13 -13.87
N GLU A 63 -23.11 -4.72 -15.10
CA GLU A 63 -22.76 -5.46 -16.32
C GLU A 63 -21.24 -5.55 -16.51
N MET A 64 -20.52 -4.45 -16.30
CA MET A 64 -19.07 -4.43 -16.37
C MET A 64 -18.45 -5.34 -15.31
N LEU A 65 -18.94 -5.28 -14.09
CA LEU A 65 -18.49 -6.16 -13.00
C LEU A 65 -18.77 -7.64 -13.30
N ALA A 66 -19.94 -7.95 -13.84
CA ALA A 66 -20.29 -9.32 -14.24
C ALA A 66 -19.31 -9.85 -15.30
N THR A 67 -18.96 -9.02 -16.26
CA THR A 67 -17.98 -9.37 -17.31
C THR A 67 -16.58 -9.58 -16.75
N VAL A 68 -16.10 -8.65 -15.92
CA VAL A 68 -14.78 -8.72 -15.28
C VAL A 68 -14.66 -9.93 -14.35
N PHE A 69 -15.71 -10.21 -13.58
CA PHE A 69 -15.72 -11.33 -12.64
C PHE A 69 -16.05 -12.67 -13.30
N LYS A 70 -16.50 -12.66 -14.55
CA LYS A 70 -16.93 -13.85 -15.28
C LYS A 70 -18.03 -14.61 -14.50
N ARG A 71 -19.03 -13.89 -14.08
CA ARG A 71 -20.17 -14.40 -13.34
C ARG A 71 -21.46 -13.93 -13.98
N ASP A 72 -22.52 -14.70 -13.76
CA ASP A 72 -23.85 -14.33 -14.21
C ASP A 72 -24.29 -12.97 -13.65
N ILE A 73 -24.93 -12.17 -14.50
CA ILE A 73 -25.37 -10.82 -14.14
C ILE A 73 -26.35 -10.80 -12.96
N ASN A 74 -27.27 -11.77 -12.90
CA ASN A 74 -28.24 -11.84 -11.82
C ASN A 74 -27.57 -12.18 -10.48
N THR A 75 -26.59 -13.06 -10.50
CA THR A 75 -25.78 -13.39 -9.32
C THR A 75 -24.96 -12.19 -8.85
N VAL A 76 -24.36 -11.45 -9.77
CA VAL A 76 -23.60 -10.23 -9.45
C VAL A 76 -24.53 -9.15 -8.86
N ARG A 77 -25.69 -8.92 -9.45
CA ARG A 77 -26.70 -7.97 -8.92
C ARG A 77 -27.17 -8.36 -7.53
N LEU A 78 -27.44 -9.64 -7.30
CA LEU A 78 -27.80 -10.17 -5.98
C LEU A 78 -26.68 -9.91 -4.96
N ALA A 79 -25.45 -10.21 -5.33
CA ALA A 79 -24.28 -9.97 -4.48
C ALA A 79 -24.10 -8.49 -4.14
N LEU A 80 -24.14 -7.61 -5.14
CA LEU A 80 -24.01 -6.16 -4.95
C LEU A 80 -25.12 -5.60 -4.05
N LYS A 81 -26.36 -6.06 -4.25
CA LYS A 81 -27.49 -5.67 -3.39
C LYS A 81 -27.32 -6.13 -1.96
N THR A 82 -26.83 -7.34 -1.77
CA THR A 82 -26.53 -7.90 -0.44
C THR A 82 -25.44 -7.09 0.26
N PHE A 83 -24.36 -6.77 -0.44
CA PHE A 83 -23.27 -5.98 0.12
C PHE A 83 -23.71 -4.55 0.46
N GLU A 84 -24.51 -3.93 -0.39
CA GLU A 84 -25.09 -2.61 -0.11
C GLU A 84 -25.99 -2.64 1.14
N ASN A 85 -26.89 -3.64 1.26
CA ASN A 85 -27.78 -3.79 2.40
C ASN A 85 -27.03 -3.99 3.72
N TYR A 86 -25.87 -4.64 3.69
CA TYR A 86 -25.04 -4.86 4.87
C TYR A 86 -23.98 -3.77 5.09
N GLY A 87 -23.97 -2.73 4.26
CA GLY A 87 -23.01 -1.63 4.38
C GLY A 87 -21.56 -2.00 4.05
N MET A 88 -21.38 -3.11 3.30
CA MET A 88 -20.04 -3.53 2.82
C MET A 88 -19.60 -2.70 1.62
N ILE A 89 -20.55 -2.26 0.80
CA ILE A 89 -20.36 -1.27 -0.26
C ILE A 89 -21.37 -0.16 -0.12
N GLU A 90 -21.09 0.97 -0.72
CA GLU A 90 -22.01 2.10 -0.84
C GLU A 90 -21.98 2.64 -2.28
N ILE A 91 -23.05 3.35 -2.65
CA ILE A 91 -23.13 4.02 -3.94
C ILE A 91 -23.04 5.52 -3.66
N VAL A 92 -21.94 6.14 -4.07
CA VAL A 92 -21.69 7.55 -3.91
C VAL A 92 -21.69 8.19 -5.30
N SER A 93 -22.66 9.10 -5.55
CA SER A 93 -22.82 9.76 -6.85
C SER A 93 -22.91 8.77 -8.03
N GLY A 94 -23.57 7.63 -7.83
CA GLY A 94 -23.73 6.58 -8.84
C GLY A 94 -22.54 5.65 -9.02
N VAL A 95 -21.54 5.74 -8.14
CA VAL A 95 -20.32 4.94 -8.20
C VAL A 95 -20.26 3.98 -7.02
N TYR A 96 -20.02 2.69 -7.29
CA TYR A 96 -19.76 1.71 -6.25
C TYR A 96 -18.46 2.03 -5.50
N THR A 97 -18.50 1.99 -4.19
CA THR A 97 -17.37 2.31 -3.33
C THR A 97 -17.34 1.38 -2.13
N ILE A 98 -16.15 0.90 -1.74
CA ILE A 98 -15.93 0.22 -0.47
C ILE A 98 -15.59 1.28 0.58
N PRO A 99 -16.47 1.51 1.58
CA PRO A 99 -16.21 2.51 2.61
C PRO A 99 -14.99 2.14 3.46
N ASN A 100 -14.22 3.13 3.87
CA ASN A 100 -13.05 2.96 4.74
C ASN A 100 -11.96 2.04 4.19
N TRP A 101 -11.86 1.88 2.87
CA TRP A 101 -10.87 1.03 2.22
C TRP A 101 -9.43 1.28 2.71
N GLY A 102 -9.01 2.53 2.73
CA GLY A 102 -7.66 2.91 3.18
C GLY A 102 -7.37 2.50 4.62
N LYS A 103 -8.36 2.65 5.51
CA LYS A 103 -8.27 2.24 6.91
C LYS A 103 -8.10 0.71 7.05
N TYR A 104 -8.88 -0.08 6.33
CA TYR A 104 -8.79 -1.54 6.37
C TYR A 104 -7.51 -2.07 5.77
N GLN A 105 -7.01 -1.44 4.70
CA GLN A 105 -5.74 -1.83 4.07
C GLN A 105 -4.51 -1.25 4.77
N ASN A 106 -4.68 -0.34 5.75
CA ASN A 106 -3.58 0.37 6.43
C ASN A 106 -2.61 1.06 5.46
N LEU A 107 -3.12 1.59 4.36
CA LEU A 107 -2.31 2.25 3.33
C LEU A 107 -1.52 3.42 3.90
N ASP A 108 -2.16 4.23 4.75
CA ASP A 108 -1.52 5.37 5.42
C ASP A 108 -0.35 4.94 6.30
N LYS A 109 -0.49 3.83 7.03
CA LYS A 109 0.58 3.29 7.88
C LYS A 109 1.74 2.74 7.07
N ILE A 110 1.46 2.11 5.93
CA ILE A 110 2.49 1.59 5.02
C ILE A 110 3.26 2.75 4.41
N GLU A 111 2.57 3.81 4.00
CA GLU A 111 3.18 5.00 3.44
C GLU A 111 4.03 5.74 4.48
N GLN A 112 3.51 5.95 5.69
CA GLN A 112 4.26 6.55 6.81
C GLN A 112 5.50 5.73 7.16
N LYS A 113 5.40 4.40 7.22
CA LYS A 113 6.55 3.52 7.47
C LYS A 113 7.59 3.60 6.35
N SER A 114 7.14 3.62 5.10
CA SER A 114 8.00 3.77 3.93
C SER A 114 8.73 5.11 3.94
N GLN A 115 8.03 6.20 4.28
CA GLN A 115 8.60 7.54 4.42
C GLN A 115 9.65 7.59 5.54
N TYR A 116 9.33 7.04 6.70
CA TYR A 116 10.25 6.95 7.83
C TYR A 116 11.54 6.20 7.46
N MET A 117 11.43 5.05 6.81
CA MET A 117 12.59 4.27 6.38
C MET A 117 13.43 5.00 5.34
N ARG A 118 12.83 5.73 4.40
CA ARG A 118 13.57 6.57 3.44
C ARG A 118 14.38 7.65 4.15
N ASN A 119 13.76 8.37 5.08
CA ASN A 119 14.42 9.42 5.85
C ASN A 119 15.58 8.85 6.69
N TYR A 120 15.33 7.74 7.38
CA TYR A 120 16.35 7.04 8.17
C TYR A 120 17.57 6.64 7.31
N MET A 121 17.35 6.07 6.14
CA MET A 121 18.42 5.67 5.24
C MET A 121 19.20 6.85 4.67
N GLN A 122 18.54 7.99 4.41
CA GLN A 122 19.21 9.22 3.98
C GLN A 122 20.13 9.75 5.08
N GLU A 123 19.66 9.84 6.32
CA GLU A 123 20.48 10.27 7.47
C GLU A 123 21.65 9.32 7.72
N TYR A 124 21.42 8.03 7.63
CA TYR A 124 22.47 7.02 7.77
C TYR A 124 23.59 7.21 6.73
N ARG A 125 23.23 7.39 5.47
CA ARG A 125 24.19 7.64 4.38
C ARG A 125 24.94 8.95 4.59
N LYS A 126 24.28 10.02 5.06
CA LYS A 126 24.91 11.30 5.38
C LYS A 126 25.95 11.13 6.48
N LYS A 127 25.59 10.49 7.59
CA LYS A 127 26.50 10.20 8.71
C LYS A 127 27.71 9.36 8.27
N GLN A 128 27.55 8.45 7.34
CA GLN A 128 28.68 7.66 6.81
C GLN A 128 29.63 8.51 5.96
N LYS A 129 29.10 9.42 5.13
CA LYS A 129 29.91 10.36 4.35
C LYS A 129 30.73 11.28 5.27
N ASP A 130 30.09 11.88 6.26
CA ASP A 130 30.75 12.78 7.23
C ASP A 130 31.88 12.06 7.99
N LYS A 131 31.68 10.78 8.35
CA LYS A 131 32.73 9.97 8.99
C LYS A 131 33.92 9.68 8.07
N ILE A 132 33.67 9.49 6.78
CA ILE A 132 34.73 9.25 5.80
C ILE A 132 35.52 10.54 5.56
N GLU A 133 34.85 11.67 5.39
CA GLU A 133 35.50 12.98 5.21
C GLU A 133 36.34 13.37 6.44
N CYS A 134 35.83 13.15 7.65
CA CYS A 134 36.56 13.40 8.89
C CYS A 134 37.81 12.53 9.02
N LYS A 135 37.79 11.29 8.60
CA LYS A 135 38.95 10.38 8.58
C LYS A 135 39.98 10.77 7.51
N THR A 136 39.54 11.30 6.39
CA THR A 136 40.42 11.76 5.30
C THR A 136 41.14 13.04 5.70
N ASN A 137 40.43 13.98 6.33
CA ASN A 137 41.02 15.22 6.82
C ASN A 137 42.01 14.97 7.97
N SER A 138 41.75 14.08 8.90
CA SER A 138 42.68 13.76 9.99
C SER A 138 43.96 13.09 9.47
N LYS A 139 43.90 12.30 8.40
CA LYS A 139 45.09 11.74 7.74
C LYS A 139 45.93 12.79 6.99
N LEU A 140 45.30 13.81 6.44
CA LEU A 140 45.99 14.92 5.79
C LEU A 140 46.75 15.82 6.80
N TYR A 141 46.14 16.13 7.93
CA TYR A 141 46.80 16.90 9.00
C TYR A 141 47.89 16.11 9.72
N GLY A 142 47.75 14.79 9.86
CA GLY A 142 48.80 13.93 10.43
C GLY A 142 50.05 13.81 9.54
N LYS A 143 49.93 13.94 8.21
CA LYS A 143 51.08 13.97 7.27
C LYS A 143 51.77 15.32 7.19
N ALA A 144 51.07 16.42 7.48
CA ALA A 144 51.67 17.76 7.46
C ALA A 144 52.58 18.00 8.68
N ASN A 145 52.26 17.43 9.86
CA ASN A 145 53.05 17.57 11.07
C ASN A 145 54.32 16.69 11.11
N SER A 146 54.43 15.67 10.25
CA SER A 146 55.64 14.82 10.18
C SER A 146 56.72 15.36 9.26
N LYS A 147 56.49 16.45 8.56
CA LYS A 147 57.50 17.08 7.65
C LYS A 147 58.19 18.30 8.23
N THR A 148 57.87 18.78 9.42
CA THR A 148 58.47 19.98 10.01
C THR A 148 59.49 19.72 11.11
N ASN A 149 59.89 18.47 11.37
CA ASN A 149 60.87 18.13 12.41
C ASN A 149 62.18 17.54 11.87
N VAL A 150 62.63 17.93 10.68
CA VAL A 150 63.95 17.59 10.20
C VAL A 150 64.58 18.82 9.61
N SER A 151 65.01 19.78 10.43
CA SER A 151 65.99 20.80 10.07
C SER A 151 66.29 21.68 11.29
N SER A 152 67.03 21.17 12.25
CA SER A 152 67.93 22.01 13.10
C SER A 152 68.73 21.08 14.03
N ALA A 153 69.77 20.45 13.47
CA ALA A 153 70.90 19.91 14.21
C ALA A 153 72.07 19.79 13.28
N GLU A 154 72.62 20.88 12.97
CA GLU A 154 74.07 20.98 12.54
C GLU A 154 74.55 22.44 12.72
N VAL A 155 75.16 22.70 13.83
CA VAL A 155 76.37 23.60 13.94
C VAL A 155 76.95 23.40 15.32
N TYR A 156 78.17 22.92 15.32
CA TYR A 156 79.31 22.72 16.24
C TYR A 156 79.77 21.29 16.33
#